data_660e970b9f939da74325262f314bf49f
#
_entry.id   660e970b9f939da74325262f314bf49f
#
_cell.length_a   1.000
_cell.length_b   1.000
_cell.length_c   1.000
_cell.angle_alpha   90.00
_cell.angle_beta   90.00
_cell.angle_gamma   90.00
#
_symmetry.space_group_name_H-M   'P 1'
#
loop_
_entity.id
_entity.type
_entity.pdbx_description
1 polymer ?
#
loop_
_entity_poly.entity_id
_entity_poly.type
_entity_poly.pdbx_seq_one_letter_code
_entity_poly.pdbx_strand_id
1 'polypeptide(L)'
;MIKNELIIAGHDIGSGGLITSLLEMCFPSINISANIDLSALNEKDSVKLLFSENCGLIVQSKSEEIEKIFTQFSVEYYKIGEVISGDSMMIKNDSDEFVFEIPKLRDIWFNTSTQLDAKQTANNLANERFKNYKKQPLKFKFPKEFKGEIKIGLNSSKPIAAVLREKGSNSERELANALHMAGFLVKDIHMTDLISGRENLEDIKFLGAVGGFSNSDVLGSAKGWAGSFKYNEKAKKALVNFFNREDTLSIGICNGCQLFMELDLIYPDHENHGKMTYNDSKKHESIFTSVNIKKNNSIMLGSLENLNLGVWVSHGEGKFNLPYSENKYNIIANYSYNEYPSNPNGSDYNTAMMCSTDGRHLVTMPHIERSIFKWNWAYYPDKRTEKVSPWIEAFTNAKNWILSNKCISE
;
A
#
# COMPACT_ATOMS: atom_id res chain seq x y z
N MET A 1 -18.64 -22.09 5.31
CA MET A 1 -19.51 -20.94 4.88
C MET A 1 -18.70 -19.83 4.23
N ILE A 2 -17.69 -19.25 4.88
CA ILE A 2 -16.85 -18.17 4.28
C ILE A 2 -16.14 -18.61 3.00
N LYS A 3 -15.48 -19.78 3.00
CA LYS A 3 -14.79 -20.32 1.79
C LYS A 3 -15.70 -20.55 0.59
N ASN A 4 -16.97 -20.76 0.82
CA ASN A 4 -17.99 -21.01 -0.22
C ASN A 4 -18.79 -19.74 -0.53
N GLU A 5 -18.33 -18.57 -0.03
CA GLU A 5 -18.95 -17.26 -0.25
C GLU A 5 -20.43 -17.16 0.19
N LEU A 6 -20.86 -18.03 1.11
CA LEU A 6 -22.20 -17.98 1.68
C LEU A 6 -22.33 -16.84 2.70
N ILE A 7 -21.26 -16.50 3.42
CA ILE A 7 -21.14 -15.30 4.25
C ILE A 7 -20.30 -14.30 3.49
N ILE A 8 -20.88 -13.13 3.21
CA ILE A 8 -20.26 -12.05 2.42
C ILE A 8 -19.85 -10.84 3.28
N ALA A 9 -20.43 -10.68 4.45
CA ALA A 9 -20.03 -9.73 5.47
C ALA A 9 -20.42 -10.26 6.84
N GLY A 10 -19.80 -9.79 7.90
CA GLY A 10 -20.12 -10.15 9.26
C GLY A 10 -19.46 -9.24 10.28
N HIS A 11 -20.08 -9.15 11.46
CA HIS A 11 -19.60 -8.39 12.60
C HIS A 11 -19.97 -9.11 13.89
N ASP A 12 -19.09 -9.10 14.86
CA ASP A 12 -19.42 -9.53 16.22
C ASP A 12 -20.20 -8.44 16.98
N ILE A 13 -21.05 -8.83 17.89
CA ILE A 13 -21.71 -7.89 18.80
C ILE A 13 -20.75 -7.61 19.95
N GLY A 14 -20.30 -6.36 20.01
CA GLY A 14 -19.34 -5.89 21.00
C GLY A 14 -19.82 -4.65 21.75
N SER A 15 -18.90 -3.77 22.09
CA SER A 15 -19.20 -2.52 22.81
C SER A 15 -20.23 -1.66 22.10
N GLY A 16 -21.25 -1.23 22.81
CA GLY A 16 -22.38 -0.48 22.29
C GLY A 16 -23.53 -1.35 21.74
N GLY A 17 -23.39 -2.68 21.79
CA GLY A 17 -24.46 -3.64 21.51
C GLY A 17 -24.80 -3.82 20.02
N LEU A 18 -25.93 -4.45 19.79
CA LEU A 18 -26.43 -4.80 18.46
C LEU A 18 -26.56 -3.59 17.53
N ILE A 19 -27.03 -2.45 18.04
CA ILE A 19 -27.22 -1.23 17.24
C ILE A 19 -25.90 -0.72 16.67
N THR A 20 -24.84 -0.71 17.49
CA THR A 20 -23.53 -0.25 17.05
C THR A 20 -22.97 -1.16 15.94
N SER A 21 -23.05 -2.48 16.12
CA SER A 21 -22.58 -3.43 15.13
C SER A 21 -23.34 -3.34 13.79
N LEU A 22 -24.67 -3.14 13.83
CA LEU A 22 -25.49 -2.91 12.63
C LEU A 22 -25.09 -1.62 11.89
N LEU A 23 -24.86 -0.54 12.64
CA LEU A 23 -24.43 0.74 12.08
C LEU A 23 -23.03 0.62 11.47
N GLU A 24 -22.10 -0.01 12.17
CA GLU A 24 -20.71 -0.21 11.70
C GLU A 24 -20.66 -1.06 10.44
N MET A 25 -21.56 -2.02 10.25
CA MET A 25 -21.67 -2.77 8.98
C MET A 25 -22.11 -1.88 7.80
N CYS A 26 -22.81 -0.77 8.07
CA CYS A 26 -23.23 0.19 7.03
C CYS A 26 -22.16 1.27 6.73
N PHE A 27 -21.29 1.60 7.70
CA PHE A 27 -20.35 2.73 7.61
C PHE A 27 -19.30 2.63 6.47
N PRO A 28 -18.78 1.46 6.09
CA PRO A 28 -17.79 1.35 5.04
C PRO A 28 -18.24 1.80 3.65
N SER A 29 -19.55 1.84 3.42
CA SER A 29 -20.12 2.19 2.11
C SER A 29 -20.98 3.44 2.17
N ILE A 30 -20.99 4.19 1.08
CA ILE A 30 -21.94 5.29 0.88
C ILE A 30 -23.21 4.69 0.27
N ASN A 31 -24.39 5.15 0.72
CA ASN A 31 -25.67 4.70 0.19
C ASN A 31 -25.98 3.20 0.43
N ILE A 32 -25.52 2.66 1.55
CA ILE A 32 -25.89 1.33 2.03
C ILE A 32 -26.54 1.49 3.41
N SER A 33 -27.67 0.79 3.60
CA SER A 33 -28.46 0.76 4.80
C SER A 33 -29.11 -0.62 4.99
N ALA A 34 -29.99 -0.75 5.96
CA ALA A 34 -30.72 -1.97 6.22
C ALA A 34 -32.12 -1.69 6.76
N ASN A 35 -33.07 -2.58 6.46
CA ASN A 35 -34.35 -2.71 7.16
C ASN A 35 -34.22 -3.90 8.09
N ILE A 36 -34.42 -3.66 9.40
CA ILE A 36 -34.20 -4.65 10.46
C ILE A 36 -35.56 -4.85 11.20
N ASP A 37 -35.93 -6.10 11.45
CA ASP A 37 -37.07 -6.48 12.30
C ASP A 37 -36.56 -7.44 13.39
N LEU A 38 -36.58 -6.96 14.63
CA LEU A 38 -36.12 -7.67 15.80
C LEU A 38 -37.24 -8.45 16.54
N SER A 39 -38.47 -8.38 16.04
CA SER A 39 -39.64 -8.99 16.71
C SER A 39 -39.47 -10.50 16.96
N ALA A 40 -38.73 -11.19 16.09
CA ALA A 40 -38.42 -12.61 16.23
C ALA A 40 -37.56 -12.96 17.46
N LEU A 41 -36.87 -12.00 18.05
CA LEU A 41 -36.05 -12.19 19.26
C LEU A 41 -36.83 -12.28 20.55
N ASN A 42 -38.14 -12.02 20.49
CA ASN A 42 -39.10 -12.16 21.60
C ASN A 42 -38.73 -11.35 22.88
N GLU A 43 -38.02 -10.26 22.77
CA GLU A 43 -37.73 -9.30 23.82
C GLU A 43 -38.47 -7.98 23.53
N LYS A 44 -39.36 -7.57 24.42
CA LYS A 44 -40.17 -6.35 24.22
C LYS A 44 -39.43 -5.06 24.53
N ASP A 45 -38.38 -5.14 25.34
CA ASP A 45 -37.58 -3.98 25.67
C ASP A 45 -36.58 -3.70 24.56
N SER A 46 -36.94 -2.76 23.68
CA SER A 46 -36.11 -2.36 22.53
C SER A 46 -34.77 -1.79 22.94
N VAL A 47 -34.66 -1.10 24.08
CA VAL A 47 -33.37 -0.58 24.59
C VAL A 47 -32.46 -1.74 25.00
N LYS A 48 -33.01 -2.73 25.68
CA LYS A 48 -32.28 -3.93 26.08
C LYS A 48 -31.79 -4.71 24.86
N LEU A 49 -32.59 -4.89 23.82
CA LEU A 49 -32.19 -5.55 22.57
C LEU A 49 -31.06 -4.79 21.86
N LEU A 50 -31.21 -3.48 21.70
CA LEU A 50 -30.30 -2.66 20.91
C LEU A 50 -28.95 -2.46 21.59
N PHE A 51 -28.92 -2.32 22.91
CA PHE A 51 -27.72 -1.96 23.68
C PHE A 51 -27.13 -3.11 24.50
N SER A 52 -27.69 -4.32 24.42
CA SER A 52 -27.11 -5.49 25.06
C SER A 52 -25.81 -5.89 24.37
N GLU A 53 -24.77 -6.04 25.17
CA GLU A 53 -23.43 -6.49 24.72
C GLU A 53 -23.28 -8.03 24.83
N ASN A 54 -24.40 -8.76 24.69
CA ASN A 54 -24.36 -10.22 24.68
C ASN A 54 -23.60 -10.74 23.45
N CYS A 55 -22.81 -11.79 23.66
CA CYS A 55 -22.05 -12.42 22.58
C CYS A 55 -22.99 -12.88 21.45
N GLY A 56 -22.69 -12.43 20.26
CA GLY A 56 -23.42 -12.78 19.04
C GLY A 56 -22.64 -12.39 17.79
N LEU A 57 -23.12 -12.87 16.65
CA LEU A 57 -22.57 -12.53 15.33
C LEU A 57 -23.72 -12.06 14.43
N ILE A 58 -23.48 -10.96 13.74
CA ILE A 58 -24.33 -10.52 12.62
C ILE A 58 -23.65 -10.98 11.34
N VAL A 59 -24.36 -11.66 10.47
CA VAL A 59 -23.82 -12.12 9.19
C VAL A 59 -24.76 -11.72 8.05
N GLN A 60 -24.18 -11.37 6.92
CA GLN A 60 -24.89 -11.10 5.69
C GLN A 60 -24.69 -12.27 4.72
N SER A 61 -25.77 -12.77 4.14
CA SER A 61 -25.77 -13.82 3.13
C SER A 61 -26.64 -13.44 1.94
N LYS A 62 -26.29 -13.94 0.75
CA LYS A 62 -27.12 -13.88 -0.45
C LYS A 62 -27.90 -15.17 -0.69
N SER A 63 -27.67 -16.21 0.12
CA SER A 63 -28.20 -17.55 -0.09
C SER A 63 -28.93 -18.06 1.15
N GLU A 64 -30.12 -18.57 0.95
CA GLU A 64 -30.88 -19.30 1.98
C GLU A 64 -30.23 -20.63 2.38
N GLU A 65 -29.19 -21.06 1.66
CA GLU A 65 -28.43 -22.27 2.02
C GLU A 65 -27.76 -22.15 3.40
N ILE A 66 -27.46 -20.92 3.83
CA ILE A 66 -26.86 -20.64 5.14
C ILE A 66 -27.78 -21.11 6.27
N GLU A 67 -29.09 -20.95 6.13
CA GLU A 67 -30.08 -21.37 7.12
C GLU A 67 -30.11 -22.89 7.30
N LYS A 68 -29.98 -23.66 6.18
CA LYS A 68 -29.88 -25.11 6.20
C LYS A 68 -28.63 -25.57 6.96
N ILE A 69 -27.52 -24.87 6.75
CA ILE A 69 -26.25 -25.19 7.43
C ILE A 69 -26.37 -24.88 8.92
N PHE A 70 -26.92 -23.75 9.32
CA PHE A 70 -27.14 -23.43 10.73
C PHE A 70 -28.02 -24.48 11.41
N THR A 71 -29.11 -24.88 10.76
CA THR A 71 -29.99 -25.95 11.24
C THR A 71 -29.25 -27.29 11.36
N GLN A 72 -28.48 -27.68 10.36
CA GLN A 72 -27.69 -28.92 10.36
C GLN A 72 -26.69 -29.00 11.54
N PHE A 73 -26.10 -27.85 11.90
CA PHE A 73 -25.12 -27.79 12.99
C PHE A 73 -25.74 -27.35 14.32
N SER A 74 -27.08 -27.26 14.42
CA SER A 74 -27.81 -26.82 15.61
C SER A 74 -27.35 -25.45 16.14
N VAL A 75 -27.02 -24.52 15.23
CA VAL A 75 -26.70 -23.14 15.55
C VAL A 75 -28.01 -22.36 15.59
N GLU A 76 -28.27 -21.72 16.72
CA GLU A 76 -29.42 -20.81 16.86
C GLU A 76 -29.18 -19.56 15.99
N TYR A 77 -30.16 -19.17 15.19
CA TYR A 77 -30.08 -18.00 14.31
C TYR A 77 -31.44 -17.34 14.15
N TYR A 78 -31.40 -16.06 13.84
CA TYR A 78 -32.58 -15.25 13.53
C TYR A 78 -32.35 -14.47 12.25
N LYS A 79 -33.32 -14.50 11.34
CA LYS A 79 -33.31 -13.62 10.17
C LYS A 79 -33.93 -12.29 10.59
N ILE A 80 -33.08 -11.29 10.75
CA ILE A 80 -33.45 -9.99 11.31
C ILE A 80 -33.64 -8.88 10.27
N GLY A 81 -33.41 -9.13 8.98
CA GLY A 81 -33.64 -8.09 8.00
C GLY A 81 -32.90 -8.26 6.68
N GLU A 82 -32.85 -7.17 5.93
CA GLU A 82 -32.24 -7.11 4.61
C GLU A 82 -31.45 -5.82 4.40
N VAL A 83 -30.39 -5.92 3.61
CA VAL A 83 -29.58 -4.77 3.19
C VAL A 83 -30.28 -4.06 2.04
N ILE A 84 -30.40 -2.75 2.13
CA ILE A 84 -31.03 -1.88 1.14
C ILE A 84 -30.10 -0.75 0.70
N SER A 85 -30.40 -0.13 -0.43
CA SER A 85 -29.78 1.15 -0.81
C SER A 85 -30.50 2.29 -0.09
N GLY A 86 -29.73 3.21 0.50
CA GLY A 86 -30.26 4.38 1.18
C GLY A 86 -29.36 4.88 2.30
N ASP A 87 -29.76 5.99 2.89
CA ASP A 87 -29.00 6.68 3.94
C ASP A 87 -29.65 6.52 5.33
N SER A 88 -30.77 5.80 5.44
CA SER A 88 -31.47 5.62 6.70
C SER A 88 -31.74 4.15 6.97
N MET A 89 -31.33 3.69 8.16
CA MET A 89 -31.62 2.36 8.66
C MET A 89 -32.93 2.41 9.50
N MET A 90 -33.87 1.53 9.15
CA MET A 90 -35.10 1.33 9.93
C MET A 90 -34.94 0.09 10.80
N ILE A 91 -35.25 0.21 12.08
CA ILE A 91 -35.30 -0.91 13.01
C ILE A 91 -36.67 -0.96 13.62
N LYS A 92 -37.33 -2.11 13.52
CA LYS A 92 -38.62 -2.41 14.11
C LYS A 92 -38.47 -3.47 15.21
N ASN A 93 -39.22 -3.31 16.31
CA ASN A 93 -39.40 -4.34 17.33
C ASN A 93 -40.85 -4.29 17.79
N ASP A 94 -41.65 -5.27 17.39
CA ASP A 94 -43.10 -5.28 17.58
C ASP A 94 -43.76 -3.97 17.10
N SER A 95 -44.23 -3.14 18.05
CA SER A 95 -44.86 -1.84 17.77
C SER A 95 -43.89 -0.68 17.69
N ASP A 96 -42.67 -0.86 18.17
CA ASP A 96 -41.64 0.18 18.18
C ASP A 96 -40.97 0.28 16.81
N GLU A 97 -40.71 1.52 16.36
CA GLU A 97 -40.03 1.80 15.11
C GLU A 97 -39.01 2.92 15.32
N PHE A 98 -37.77 2.69 14.88
CA PHE A 98 -36.66 3.61 15.00
C PHE A 98 -36.03 3.85 13.63
N VAL A 99 -35.68 5.10 13.33
CA VAL A 99 -34.98 5.50 12.10
C VAL A 99 -33.64 6.13 12.44
N PHE A 100 -32.60 5.59 11.87
CA PHE A 100 -31.22 6.01 12.10
C PHE A 100 -30.62 6.58 10.81
N GLU A 101 -30.19 7.84 10.82
CA GLU A 101 -29.52 8.50 9.70
C GLU A 101 -28.05 8.07 9.63
N ILE A 102 -27.71 7.14 8.74
CA ILE A 102 -26.37 6.55 8.62
C ILE A 102 -25.25 7.61 8.42
N PRO A 103 -25.38 8.60 7.52
CA PRO A 103 -24.33 9.60 7.31
C PRO A 103 -24.02 10.40 8.58
N LYS A 104 -25.05 10.79 9.33
CA LYS A 104 -24.90 11.54 10.57
C LYS A 104 -24.22 10.74 11.66
N LEU A 105 -24.65 9.47 11.84
CA LEU A 105 -24.10 8.59 12.86
C LEU A 105 -22.67 8.18 12.53
N ARG A 106 -22.35 7.98 11.25
CA ARG A 106 -20.99 7.76 10.77
C ARG A 106 -20.07 8.95 11.07
N ASP A 107 -20.55 10.19 10.87
CA ASP A 107 -19.80 11.39 11.23
C ASP A 107 -19.50 11.46 12.74
N ILE A 108 -20.47 11.12 13.58
CA ILE A 108 -20.30 11.05 15.04
C ILE A 108 -19.25 9.99 15.40
N TRP A 109 -19.34 8.80 14.82
CA TRP A 109 -18.39 7.69 15.02
C TRP A 109 -16.96 8.07 14.62
N PHE A 110 -16.77 8.63 13.43
CA PHE A 110 -15.46 9.10 12.94
C PHE A 110 -14.90 10.28 13.74
N ASN A 111 -15.76 11.16 14.26
CA ASN A 111 -15.33 12.35 14.98
C ASN A 111 -14.49 12.02 16.22
N THR A 112 -14.79 10.94 16.93
CA THR A 112 -13.99 10.50 18.10
C THR A 112 -12.55 10.23 17.70
N SER A 113 -12.33 9.47 16.63
CA SER A 113 -11.00 9.20 16.08
C SER A 113 -10.34 10.49 15.57
N THR A 114 -11.10 11.40 14.99
CA THR A 114 -10.58 12.69 14.51
C THR A 114 -10.04 13.55 15.65
N GLN A 115 -10.72 13.57 16.80
CA GLN A 115 -10.27 14.32 17.97
C GLN A 115 -8.93 13.78 18.53
N LEU A 116 -8.74 12.46 18.50
CA LEU A 116 -7.48 11.81 18.88
C LEU A 116 -6.39 12.10 17.83
N ASP A 117 -6.73 11.97 16.55
CA ASP A 117 -5.81 12.24 15.44
C ASP A 117 -5.33 13.70 15.46
N ALA A 118 -6.20 14.66 15.78
CA ALA A 118 -5.86 16.08 15.87
C ALA A 118 -4.80 16.40 16.95
N LYS A 119 -4.61 15.52 17.93
CA LYS A 119 -3.54 15.66 18.93
C LYS A 119 -2.16 15.21 18.42
N GLN A 120 -2.13 14.42 17.36
CA GLN A 120 -0.91 13.82 16.80
C GLN A 120 -0.53 14.41 15.44
N THR A 121 -1.50 14.98 14.72
CA THR A 121 -1.36 15.40 13.32
C THR A 121 -1.23 16.92 13.24
N ALA A 122 -0.12 17.39 12.67
CA ALA A 122 0.12 18.80 12.42
C ALA A 122 -0.72 19.35 11.24
N ASN A 123 -0.66 20.69 11.05
CA ASN A 123 -1.20 21.38 9.88
C ASN A 123 -2.70 21.16 9.63
N ASN A 124 -3.47 20.89 10.68
CA ASN A 124 -4.91 20.65 10.60
C ASN A 124 -5.32 19.45 9.70
N LEU A 125 -4.38 18.54 9.38
CA LEU A 125 -4.63 17.43 8.45
C LEU A 125 -5.59 16.39 9.01
N ALA A 126 -5.74 16.27 10.34
CA ALA A 126 -6.79 15.43 10.93
C ALA A 126 -8.19 15.86 10.48
N ASN A 127 -8.45 17.16 10.46
CA ASN A 127 -9.73 17.71 9.97
C ASN A 127 -9.89 17.52 8.46
N GLU A 128 -8.81 17.57 7.69
CA GLU A 128 -8.86 17.25 6.25
C GLU A 128 -9.18 15.79 6.02
N ARG A 129 -8.59 14.87 6.78
CA ARG A 129 -8.94 13.45 6.77
C ARG A 129 -10.41 13.24 7.06
N PHE A 130 -10.96 13.92 8.08
CA PHE A 130 -12.36 13.86 8.43
C PHE A 130 -13.28 14.36 7.30
N LYS A 131 -12.93 15.46 6.63
CA LYS A 131 -13.70 15.95 5.47
C LYS A 131 -13.64 14.99 4.28
N ASN A 132 -12.50 14.31 4.11
CA ASN A 132 -12.20 13.51 2.92
C ASN A 132 -12.57 12.03 3.06
N TYR A 133 -12.85 11.49 4.28
CA TYR A 133 -13.14 10.07 4.43
C TYR A 133 -14.36 9.60 3.63
N LYS A 134 -15.33 10.48 3.37
CA LYS A 134 -16.52 10.23 2.54
C LYS A 134 -16.19 10.13 1.05
N LYS A 135 -15.08 10.72 0.63
CA LYS A 135 -14.61 10.63 -0.74
C LYS A 135 -13.84 9.33 -0.88
N GLN A 136 -14.48 8.26 -1.37
CA GLN A 136 -13.87 6.94 -1.49
C GLN A 136 -13.40 6.67 -2.93
N PRO A 137 -12.28 7.27 -3.34
CA PRO A 137 -11.95 7.33 -4.75
C PRO A 137 -10.98 6.23 -5.19
N LEU A 138 -10.74 5.18 -4.44
CA LEU A 138 -9.86 4.08 -4.84
C LEU A 138 -10.41 3.35 -6.05
N LYS A 139 -10.27 3.98 -7.21
CA LYS A 139 -10.61 3.41 -8.51
C LYS A 139 -9.33 3.00 -9.18
N PHE A 140 -9.19 1.71 -9.45
CA PHE A 140 -8.01 1.16 -10.10
C PHE A 140 -8.22 1.00 -11.60
N LYS A 141 -7.15 1.20 -12.36
CA LYS A 141 -7.08 0.93 -13.78
C LYS A 141 -5.96 -0.07 -14.03
N PHE A 142 -6.33 -1.29 -14.36
CA PHE A 142 -5.42 -2.40 -14.65
C PHE A 142 -5.08 -2.50 -16.12
N PRO A 143 -3.98 -3.17 -16.50
CA PRO A 143 -3.71 -3.54 -17.89
C PRO A 143 -4.85 -4.42 -18.45
N LYS A 144 -5.23 -4.21 -19.71
CA LYS A 144 -6.36 -4.92 -20.32
C LYS A 144 -6.14 -6.44 -20.38
N GLU A 145 -4.92 -6.88 -20.65
CA GLU A 145 -4.58 -8.30 -20.89
C GLU A 145 -3.73 -8.91 -19.77
N PHE A 146 -3.70 -8.28 -18.59
CA PHE A 146 -2.91 -8.77 -17.48
C PHE A 146 -3.49 -10.09 -16.94
N LYS A 147 -2.71 -11.17 -17.00
CA LYS A 147 -3.10 -12.51 -16.52
C LYS A 147 -2.57 -12.85 -15.14
N GLY A 148 -1.59 -12.09 -14.64
CA GLY A 148 -0.97 -12.31 -13.35
C GLY A 148 -0.31 -13.69 -13.21
N GLU A 149 0.21 -14.23 -14.31
CA GLU A 149 0.93 -15.50 -14.32
C GLU A 149 2.39 -15.26 -13.91
N ILE A 150 2.86 -16.05 -12.95
CA ILE A 150 4.27 -16.06 -12.56
C ILE A 150 4.99 -17.01 -13.49
N LYS A 151 5.77 -16.48 -14.42
CA LYS A 151 6.62 -17.28 -15.30
C LYS A 151 8.01 -17.41 -14.69
N ILE A 152 8.19 -18.30 -13.73
CA ILE A 152 9.52 -18.69 -13.27
C ILE A 152 10.18 -19.48 -14.41
N GLY A 153 10.95 -18.77 -15.25
CA GLY A 153 11.66 -19.40 -16.38
C GLY A 153 12.62 -20.45 -15.87
N LEU A 154 12.53 -21.65 -16.44
CA LEU A 154 13.47 -22.75 -16.22
C LEU A 154 14.82 -22.53 -16.94
N ASN A 155 15.00 -21.41 -17.63
CA ASN A 155 16.11 -21.15 -18.55
C ASN A 155 17.35 -20.52 -17.90
N SER A 156 18.41 -20.94 -18.36
CA SER A 156 19.81 -21.14 -18.06
C SER A 156 20.68 -19.93 -17.65
N SER A 157 20.31 -18.68 -17.75
CA SER A 157 21.14 -17.59 -17.20
C SER A 157 20.27 -16.55 -16.49
N LYS A 158 20.09 -16.74 -15.19
CA LYS A 158 19.40 -15.76 -14.36
C LYS A 158 20.34 -14.60 -14.07
N PRO A 159 19.99 -13.34 -14.35
CA PRO A 159 20.78 -12.20 -13.91
C PRO A 159 20.78 -12.13 -12.37
N ILE A 160 21.88 -11.63 -11.81
CA ILE A 160 22.02 -11.51 -10.36
C ILE A 160 21.41 -10.17 -9.92
N ALA A 161 20.50 -10.23 -8.96
CA ALA A 161 19.97 -9.07 -8.27
C ALA A 161 20.44 -9.06 -6.82
N ALA A 162 20.89 -7.89 -6.34
CA ALA A 162 21.21 -7.68 -4.94
C ALA A 162 20.04 -7.02 -4.20
N VAL A 163 19.73 -7.54 -3.02
CA VAL A 163 18.90 -6.88 -2.01
C VAL A 163 19.82 -6.25 -0.98
N LEU A 164 19.97 -4.94 -1.06
CA LEU A 164 20.85 -4.17 -0.19
C LEU A 164 20.09 -3.76 1.07
N ARG A 165 20.65 -4.08 2.23
CA ARG A 165 20.08 -3.79 3.52
C ARG A 165 21.11 -3.30 4.55
N GLU A 166 20.59 -2.63 5.58
CA GLU A 166 21.34 -2.12 6.72
C GLU A 166 20.61 -2.52 8.01
N LYS A 167 21.29 -2.42 9.14
CA LYS A 167 20.68 -2.63 10.47
C LYS A 167 19.44 -1.72 10.63
N GLY A 168 18.30 -2.32 10.95
CA GLY A 168 17.00 -1.63 11.11
C GLY A 168 16.19 -1.49 9.82
N SER A 169 16.75 -1.84 8.66
CA SER A 169 15.95 -1.95 7.43
C SER A 169 15.02 -3.16 7.47
N ASN A 170 13.96 -3.16 6.65
CA ASN A 170 13.02 -4.26 6.45
C ASN A 170 12.47 -4.26 5.02
N SER A 171 11.60 -5.22 4.69
CA SER A 171 11.09 -5.57 3.36
C SER A 171 12.09 -6.32 2.45
N GLU A 172 13.21 -6.77 2.99
CA GLU A 172 14.18 -7.57 2.24
C GLU A 172 13.59 -8.87 1.70
N ARG A 173 12.68 -9.51 2.45
CA ARG A 173 12.03 -10.77 2.06
C ARG A 173 11.03 -10.55 0.94
N GLU A 174 10.22 -9.51 1.04
CA GLU A 174 9.23 -9.15 0.04
C GLU A 174 9.91 -8.78 -1.28
N LEU A 175 10.97 -7.96 -1.23
CA LEU A 175 11.73 -7.58 -2.41
C LEU A 175 12.45 -8.79 -3.01
N ALA A 176 13.12 -9.60 -2.19
CA ALA A 176 13.78 -10.84 -2.64
C ALA A 176 12.79 -11.80 -3.32
N ASN A 177 11.59 -11.94 -2.76
CA ASN A 177 10.54 -12.78 -3.34
C ASN A 177 10.04 -12.22 -4.68
N ALA A 178 9.81 -10.90 -4.79
CA ALA A 178 9.40 -10.26 -6.03
C ALA A 178 10.44 -10.45 -7.15
N LEU A 179 11.72 -10.26 -6.83
CA LEU A 179 12.84 -10.49 -7.74
C LEU A 179 12.96 -11.97 -8.14
N HIS A 180 12.82 -12.89 -7.18
CA HIS A 180 12.83 -14.32 -7.45
C HIS A 180 11.69 -14.74 -8.39
N MET A 181 10.47 -14.27 -8.13
CA MET A 181 9.30 -14.52 -8.99
C MET A 181 9.49 -13.95 -10.40
N ALA A 182 10.17 -12.81 -10.54
CA ALA A 182 10.53 -12.24 -11.83
C ALA A 182 11.62 -13.04 -12.56
N GLY A 183 12.34 -13.93 -11.86
CA GLY A 183 13.34 -14.82 -12.42
C GLY A 183 14.79 -14.38 -12.25
N PHE A 184 15.10 -13.57 -11.25
CA PHE A 184 16.48 -13.26 -10.84
C PHE A 184 17.07 -14.35 -9.94
N LEU A 185 18.39 -14.44 -9.93
CA LEU A 185 19.16 -15.02 -8.83
C LEU A 185 19.36 -13.92 -7.79
N VAL A 186 18.81 -14.09 -6.59
CA VAL A 186 18.81 -13.03 -5.56
C VAL A 186 19.96 -13.25 -4.58
N LYS A 187 20.70 -12.17 -4.32
CA LYS A 187 21.82 -12.10 -3.38
C LYS A 187 21.47 -11.12 -2.28
N ASP A 188 21.50 -11.55 -1.02
CA ASP A 188 21.32 -10.67 0.14
C ASP A 188 22.69 -10.02 0.48
N ILE A 189 22.73 -8.68 0.45
CA ILE A 189 23.96 -7.91 0.72
C ILE A 189 23.68 -6.94 1.87
N HIS A 190 24.37 -7.17 3.00
CA HIS A 190 24.36 -6.24 4.10
C HIS A 190 25.48 -5.20 3.96
N MET A 191 25.28 -3.98 4.49
CA MET A 191 26.28 -2.91 4.42
C MET A 191 27.67 -3.33 4.90
N THR A 192 27.75 -4.21 5.91
CA THR A 192 29.04 -4.75 6.40
C THR A 192 29.80 -5.53 5.33
N ASP A 193 29.13 -6.07 4.33
CA ASP A 193 29.77 -6.79 3.22
C ASP A 193 30.49 -5.82 2.27
N LEU A 194 29.85 -4.69 2.00
CA LEU A 194 30.45 -3.61 1.20
C LEU A 194 31.57 -2.89 1.98
N ILE A 195 31.35 -2.60 3.25
CA ILE A 195 32.34 -1.94 4.13
C ILE A 195 33.63 -2.77 4.26
N SER A 196 33.49 -4.08 4.44
CA SER A 196 34.64 -4.99 4.53
C SER A 196 35.31 -5.25 3.17
N GLY A 197 34.56 -5.05 2.08
CA GLY A 197 34.98 -5.39 0.72
C GLY A 197 34.78 -6.87 0.38
N ARG A 198 33.98 -7.61 1.15
CA ARG A 198 33.55 -8.98 0.84
C ARG A 198 32.66 -9.01 -0.40
N GLU A 199 31.91 -7.92 -0.63
CA GLU A 199 31.09 -7.67 -1.81
C GLU A 199 31.50 -6.34 -2.46
N ASN A 200 31.37 -6.25 -3.79
CA ASN A 200 31.78 -5.09 -4.58
C ASN A 200 30.76 -4.68 -5.67
N LEU A 201 29.65 -5.39 -5.81
CA LEU A 201 28.57 -5.19 -6.77
C LEU A 201 28.95 -5.40 -8.26
N GLU A 202 30.12 -5.92 -8.59
CA GLU A 202 30.57 -6.06 -9.98
C GLU A 202 29.71 -7.05 -10.80
N ASP A 203 29.29 -8.15 -10.17
CA ASP A 203 28.44 -9.19 -10.77
C ASP A 203 26.94 -8.84 -10.72
N ILE A 204 26.56 -7.78 -10.01
CA ILE A 204 25.15 -7.39 -9.81
C ILE A 204 24.66 -6.60 -11.03
N LYS A 205 23.47 -6.99 -11.54
CA LYS A 205 22.77 -6.31 -12.64
C LYS A 205 21.57 -5.51 -12.16
N PHE A 206 21.01 -5.86 -11.03
CA PHE A 206 19.90 -5.15 -10.41
C PHE A 206 20.17 -4.94 -8.91
N LEU A 207 20.07 -3.71 -8.45
CA LEU A 207 20.26 -3.34 -7.04
C LEU A 207 18.93 -2.84 -6.46
N GLY A 208 18.41 -3.52 -5.45
CA GLY A 208 17.24 -3.08 -4.68
C GLY A 208 17.64 -2.65 -3.28
N ALA A 209 17.52 -1.37 -2.94
CA ALA A 209 17.66 -0.86 -1.58
C ALA A 209 16.28 -0.87 -0.90
N VAL A 210 16.20 -1.57 0.23
CA VAL A 210 14.94 -1.86 0.91
C VAL A 210 14.44 -0.73 1.82
N GLY A 211 13.21 -0.86 2.27
CA GLY A 211 12.57 0.04 3.25
C GLY A 211 13.06 -0.17 4.68
N GLY A 212 12.35 0.45 5.62
CA GLY A 212 12.58 0.32 7.06
C GLY A 212 13.12 1.59 7.71
N PHE A 213 13.88 1.40 8.79
CA PHE A 213 14.42 2.46 9.64
C PHE A 213 15.90 2.20 9.90
N SER A 214 16.73 2.35 8.86
CA SER A 214 18.15 2.08 8.94
C SER A 214 18.81 2.91 10.05
N ASN A 215 19.63 2.25 10.88
CA ASN A 215 20.28 2.85 12.07
C ASN A 215 19.29 3.56 13.02
N SER A 216 18.03 3.07 13.08
CA SER A 216 16.93 3.61 13.89
C SER A 216 16.61 5.10 13.60
N ASP A 217 16.94 5.58 12.41
CA ASP A 217 16.77 6.98 11.96
C ASP A 217 17.34 8.05 12.92
N VAL A 218 18.37 7.70 13.73
CA VAL A 218 18.90 8.58 14.78
C VAL A 218 19.35 9.94 14.26
N LEU A 219 19.91 9.99 13.04
CA LEU A 219 20.34 11.23 12.39
C LEU A 219 19.31 11.77 11.39
N GLY A 220 18.16 11.13 11.28
CA GLY A 220 17.15 11.29 10.22
C GLY A 220 17.18 10.10 9.25
N SER A 221 16.08 9.93 8.54
CA SER A 221 15.85 8.74 7.69
C SER A 221 16.95 8.55 6.65
N ALA A 222 17.52 7.34 6.63
CA ALA A 222 18.63 6.88 5.78
C ALA A 222 19.96 7.63 5.93
N LYS A 223 20.08 8.66 6.76
CA LYS A 223 21.33 9.45 6.88
C LYS A 223 22.49 8.64 7.43
N GLY A 224 22.26 7.79 8.42
CA GLY A 224 23.28 6.87 8.91
C GLY A 224 23.74 5.88 7.86
N TRP A 225 22.80 5.33 7.09
CA TRP A 225 23.07 4.43 5.97
C TRP A 225 23.85 5.14 4.85
N ALA A 226 23.45 6.34 4.46
CA ALA A 226 24.18 7.17 3.51
C ALA A 226 25.60 7.49 4.00
N GLY A 227 25.76 7.76 5.30
CA GLY A 227 27.07 7.96 5.94
C GLY A 227 28.00 6.77 5.75
N SER A 228 27.49 5.54 5.82
CA SER A 228 28.27 4.34 5.57
C SER A 228 28.85 4.29 4.14
N PHE A 229 28.13 4.81 3.15
CA PHE A 229 28.65 4.98 1.80
C PHE A 229 29.59 6.17 1.65
N LYS A 230 29.22 7.33 2.19
CA LYS A 230 29.99 8.57 2.04
C LYS A 230 31.40 8.48 2.64
N TYR A 231 31.52 7.77 3.79
CA TYR A 231 32.75 7.73 4.59
C TYR A 231 33.51 6.41 4.56
N ASN A 232 33.05 5.42 3.79
CA ASN A 232 33.81 4.18 3.56
C ASN A 232 34.17 4.04 2.08
N GLU A 233 35.46 4.08 1.79
CA GLU A 233 35.98 4.08 0.42
C GLU A 233 35.59 2.83 -0.40
N LYS A 234 35.56 1.64 0.22
CA LYS A 234 35.18 0.40 -0.45
C LYS A 234 33.71 0.41 -0.85
N ALA A 235 32.81 0.75 0.10
CA ALA A 235 31.38 0.83 -0.14
C ALA A 235 31.05 1.93 -1.18
N LYS A 236 31.67 3.12 -1.04
CA LYS A 236 31.55 4.21 -1.99
C LYS A 236 31.95 3.80 -3.40
N LYS A 237 33.13 3.19 -3.55
CA LYS A 237 33.63 2.73 -4.85
C LYS A 237 32.72 1.69 -5.48
N ALA A 238 32.23 0.72 -4.70
CA ALA A 238 31.30 -0.30 -5.19
C ALA A 238 30.01 0.33 -5.73
N LEU A 239 29.43 1.29 -5.00
CA LEU A 239 28.20 1.96 -5.41
C LEU A 239 28.40 2.84 -6.65
N VAL A 240 29.45 3.67 -6.66
CA VAL A 240 29.77 4.55 -7.81
C VAL A 240 30.04 3.71 -9.07
N ASN A 241 30.81 2.63 -8.95
CA ASN A 241 31.06 1.73 -10.09
C ASN A 241 29.75 1.10 -10.58
N PHE A 242 28.82 0.72 -9.69
CA PHE A 242 27.54 0.15 -10.07
C PHE A 242 26.67 1.16 -10.85
N PHE A 243 26.53 2.39 -10.37
CA PHE A 243 25.71 3.42 -11.02
C PHE A 243 26.29 3.95 -12.33
N ASN A 244 27.61 3.91 -12.49
CA ASN A 244 28.30 4.31 -13.73
C ASN A 244 28.18 3.28 -14.87
N ARG A 245 27.77 2.05 -14.58
CA ARG A 245 27.57 1.03 -15.62
C ARG A 245 26.26 1.23 -16.34
N GLU A 246 26.25 1.09 -17.66
CA GLU A 246 25.07 1.22 -18.51
C GLU A 246 24.18 -0.03 -18.51
N ASP A 247 24.68 -1.16 -18.04
CA ASP A 247 24.01 -2.47 -18.02
C ASP A 247 23.35 -2.82 -16.69
N THR A 248 23.11 -1.82 -15.83
CA THR A 248 22.55 -1.98 -14.49
C THR A 248 21.25 -1.22 -14.30
N LEU A 249 20.42 -1.75 -13.43
CA LEU A 249 19.16 -1.14 -12.95
C LEU A 249 19.13 -1.08 -11.44
N SER A 250 18.43 -0.11 -10.88
CA SER A 250 18.20 -0.08 -9.45
C SER A 250 16.81 0.41 -9.05
N ILE A 251 16.39 0.02 -7.85
CA ILE A 251 15.21 0.56 -7.15
C ILE A 251 15.56 0.87 -5.71
N GLY A 252 15.21 2.09 -5.27
CA GLY A 252 15.19 2.45 -3.85
C GLY A 252 13.74 2.55 -3.37
N ILE A 253 13.36 1.77 -2.36
CA ILE A 253 12.00 1.72 -1.83
C ILE A 253 11.97 2.30 -0.41
N CYS A 254 11.11 3.31 -0.15
CA CYS A 254 10.93 3.94 1.15
C CYS A 254 12.27 4.38 1.77
N ASN A 255 12.84 3.66 2.73
CA ASN A 255 14.17 3.98 3.28
C ASN A 255 15.28 3.90 2.22
N GLY A 256 15.18 2.98 1.26
CA GLY A 256 16.07 2.92 0.09
C GLY A 256 15.90 4.11 -0.86
N CYS A 257 14.67 4.65 -1.00
CA CYS A 257 14.44 5.90 -1.71
C CYS A 257 15.14 7.07 -1.01
N GLN A 258 14.97 7.18 0.30
CA GLN A 258 15.66 8.20 1.11
C GLN A 258 17.17 8.07 1.00
N LEU A 259 17.72 6.84 0.97
CA LEU A 259 19.12 6.59 0.76
C LEU A 259 19.63 7.14 -0.60
N PHE A 260 18.93 6.81 -1.69
CA PHE A 260 19.35 7.24 -3.03
C PHE A 260 19.25 8.76 -3.21
N MET A 261 18.23 9.37 -2.59
CA MET A 261 18.09 10.83 -2.56
C MET A 261 19.16 11.51 -1.70
N GLU A 262 19.54 10.94 -0.55
CA GLU A 262 20.60 11.47 0.32
C GLU A 262 22.00 11.33 -0.29
N LEU A 263 22.18 10.37 -1.19
CA LEU A 263 23.41 10.13 -1.95
C LEU A 263 23.42 10.81 -3.32
N ASP A 264 22.39 11.59 -3.66
CA ASP A 264 22.25 12.34 -4.91
C ASP A 264 22.32 11.49 -6.19
N LEU A 265 21.94 10.20 -6.10
CA LEU A 265 22.15 9.20 -7.17
C LEU A 265 21.19 9.34 -8.36
N ILE A 266 20.05 10.03 -8.18
CA ILE A 266 19.00 10.09 -9.20
C ILE A 266 19.21 11.28 -10.15
N TYR A 267 19.68 12.41 -9.62
CA TYR A 267 20.00 13.62 -10.37
C TYR A 267 21.34 14.18 -9.92
N PRO A 268 22.45 13.47 -10.21
CA PRO A 268 23.79 13.88 -9.75
C PRO A 268 24.24 15.23 -10.30
N ASP A 269 23.74 15.63 -11.48
CA ASP A 269 24.10 16.88 -12.15
C ASP A 269 23.32 18.13 -11.66
N HIS A 270 22.36 17.96 -10.74
CA HIS A 270 21.67 19.10 -10.16
C HIS A 270 22.55 19.81 -9.13
N GLU A 271 22.69 21.14 -9.22
CA GLU A 271 23.43 21.92 -8.22
C GLU A 271 22.74 21.92 -6.85
N ASN A 272 21.39 21.98 -6.86
CA ASN A 272 20.56 21.86 -5.67
C ASN A 272 19.81 20.53 -5.70
N HIS A 273 20.19 19.63 -4.80
CA HIS A 273 19.59 18.30 -4.78
C HIS A 273 18.23 18.27 -4.07
N GLY A 274 17.33 17.44 -4.61
CA GLY A 274 16.08 17.11 -3.94
C GLY A 274 16.34 16.35 -2.64
N LYS A 275 15.52 16.59 -1.61
CA LYS A 275 15.68 15.96 -0.30
C LYS A 275 14.39 15.30 0.16
N MET A 276 14.54 14.27 0.97
CA MET A 276 13.43 13.69 1.69
C MET A 276 13.29 14.42 3.04
N THR A 277 12.05 14.81 3.36
CA THR A 277 11.74 15.55 4.58
C THR A 277 10.54 14.93 5.31
N TYR A 278 10.26 15.41 6.52
CA TYR A 278 9.11 14.98 7.30
C TYR A 278 7.81 15.15 6.51
N ASN A 279 6.91 14.16 6.63
CA ASN A 279 5.52 14.30 6.20
C ASN A 279 4.93 15.61 6.75
N ASP A 280 4.03 16.23 6.00
CA ASP A 280 3.35 17.45 6.47
C ASP A 280 2.53 17.21 7.75
N SER A 281 2.05 16.01 7.96
CA SER A 281 1.36 15.60 9.19
C SER A 281 2.27 15.55 10.44
N LYS A 282 3.60 15.56 10.26
CA LYS A 282 4.62 15.40 11.30
C LYS A 282 4.52 14.08 12.07
N LYS A 283 3.86 13.09 11.51
CA LYS A 283 3.75 11.74 12.07
C LYS A 283 4.08 10.67 11.04
N HIS A 284 4.23 9.43 11.52
CA HIS A 284 4.28 8.26 10.66
C HIS A 284 2.92 8.02 10.02
N GLU A 285 2.89 7.99 8.69
CA GLU A 285 1.70 7.65 7.92
C GLU A 285 1.77 6.21 7.45
N SER A 286 0.71 5.46 7.71
CA SER A 286 0.52 4.10 7.24
C SER A 286 -0.85 3.99 6.59
N ILE A 287 -0.88 3.87 5.26
CA ILE A 287 -2.14 3.92 4.49
C ILE A 287 -2.01 3.12 3.20
N PHE A 288 -3.12 2.51 2.80
CA PHE A 288 -3.31 2.01 1.44
C PHE A 288 -3.89 3.13 0.58
N THR A 289 -3.18 3.49 -0.49
CA THR A 289 -3.57 4.56 -1.42
C THR A 289 -3.43 4.08 -2.86
N SER A 290 -3.54 4.96 -3.81
CA SER A 290 -3.31 4.65 -5.23
C SER A 290 -2.40 5.67 -5.89
N VAL A 291 -1.72 5.23 -6.93
CA VAL A 291 -0.84 6.06 -7.75
C VAL A 291 -1.21 5.98 -9.22
N ASN A 292 -1.17 7.13 -9.89
CA ASN A 292 -1.27 7.25 -11.33
C ASN A 292 0.12 7.16 -11.94
N ILE A 293 0.38 6.14 -12.74
CA ILE A 293 1.63 5.98 -13.48
C ILE A 293 1.50 6.76 -14.78
N LYS A 294 2.30 7.82 -14.91
CA LYS A 294 2.31 8.67 -16.11
C LYS A 294 2.95 7.95 -17.31
N LYS A 295 2.82 8.54 -18.49
CA LYS A 295 3.70 8.19 -19.61
C LYS A 295 5.14 8.51 -19.19
N ASN A 296 6.04 7.54 -19.33
CA ASN A 296 7.38 7.62 -18.78
C ASN A 296 8.39 6.79 -19.60
N ASN A 297 9.69 6.99 -19.34
CA ASN A 297 10.78 6.23 -19.94
C ASN A 297 11.40 5.22 -18.96
N SER A 298 10.78 4.99 -17.79
CA SER A 298 11.32 4.02 -16.83
C SER A 298 11.28 2.61 -17.41
N ILE A 299 12.43 1.95 -17.39
CA ILE A 299 12.56 0.56 -17.82
C ILE A 299 11.63 -0.35 -17.02
N MET A 300 11.53 -0.11 -15.71
CA MET A 300 10.69 -0.91 -14.82
C MET A 300 9.20 -0.66 -15.03
N LEU A 301 8.76 0.58 -15.24
CA LEU A 301 7.35 0.97 -15.20
C LEU A 301 6.77 1.37 -16.57
N GLY A 302 7.55 1.34 -17.65
CA GLY A 302 7.07 1.74 -18.98
C GLY A 302 5.86 0.94 -19.47
N SER A 303 5.79 -0.37 -19.18
CA SER A 303 4.62 -1.21 -19.54
C SER A 303 3.38 -0.93 -18.69
N LEU A 304 3.55 -0.23 -17.58
CA LEU A 304 2.47 0.13 -16.64
C LEU A 304 1.97 1.57 -16.83
N GLU A 305 2.40 2.26 -17.87
CA GLU A 305 1.97 3.63 -18.13
C GLU A 305 0.45 3.76 -18.29
N ASN A 306 -0.10 4.91 -17.86
CA ASN A 306 -1.52 5.22 -17.87
C ASN A 306 -2.41 4.29 -17.02
N LEU A 307 -1.81 3.58 -16.05
CA LEU A 307 -2.52 2.78 -15.07
C LEU A 307 -2.70 3.55 -13.75
N ASN A 308 -3.70 3.12 -12.98
CA ASN A 308 -3.92 3.56 -11.60
C ASN A 308 -3.91 2.32 -10.72
N LEU A 309 -2.91 2.19 -9.86
CA LEU A 309 -2.71 0.99 -9.06
C LEU A 309 -2.67 1.30 -7.56
N GLY A 310 -3.25 0.39 -6.79
CA GLY A 310 -3.22 0.44 -5.34
C GLY A 310 -1.84 0.09 -4.79
N VAL A 311 -1.44 0.75 -3.70
CA VAL A 311 -0.12 0.56 -3.10
C VAL A 311 -0.11 0.97 -1.63
N TRP A 312 0.70 0.30 -0.83
CA TRP A 312 0.93 0.65 0.57
C TRP A 312 1.97 1.74 0.74
N VAL A 313 1.71 2.61 1.70
CA VAL A 313 2.62 3.65 2.19
C VAL A 313 2.85 3.45 3.67
N SER A 314 4.11 3.60 4.14
CA SER A 314 4.47 3.49 5.56
C SER A 314 5.77 4.25 5.82
N HIS A 315 5.69 5.52 6.24
CA HIS A 315 6.87 6.39 6.44
C HIS A 315 6.56 7.63 7.30
N GLY A 316 7.58 8.20 7.95
CA GLY A 316 7.54 9.47 8.68
C GLY A 316 8.21 10.62 7.93
N GLU A 317 9.21 10.32 7.10
CA GLU A 317 9.98 11.28 6.30
C GLU A 317 9.86 10.96 4.80
N GLY A 318 8.63 10.95 4.29
CA GLY A 318 8.33 10.54 2.91
C GLY A 318 8.11 11.67 1.91
N LYS A 319 8.22 12.93 2.33
CA LYS A 319 7.98 14.09 1.50
C LYS A 319 9.15 14.38 0.58
N PHE A 320 8.94 14.28 -0.73
CA PHE A 320 9.87 14.82 -1.72
C PHE A 320 9.84 16.35 -1.66
N ASN A 321 10.96 16.94 -1.31
CA ASN A 321 11.21 18.40 -1.39
C ASN A 321 12.14 18.65 -2.58
N LEU A 322 11.59 19.21 -3.65
CA LEU A 322 12.23 19.32 -4.97
C LEU A 322 12.50 20.79 -5.31
N PRO A 323 13.77 21.24 -5.30
CA PRO A 323 14.10 22.67 -5.44
C PRO A 323 13.85 23.27 -6.82
N TYR A 324 13.68 22.44 -7.87
CA TYR A 324 13.41 22.91 -9.23
C TYR A 324 11.96 22.67 -9.63
N SER A 325 11.53 23.27 -10.74
CA SER A 325 10.21 23.06 -11.35
C SER A 325 10.02 21.60 -11.82
N GLU A 326 8.76 21.16 -11.88
CA GLU A 326 8.38 19.76 -12.18
C GLU A 326 9.07 19.17 -13.41
N ASN A 327 9.23 19.98 -14.47
CA ASN A 327 9.84 19.57 -15.75
C ASN A 327 11.33 19.26 -15.68
N LYS A 328 12.00 19.54 -14.55
CA LYS A 328 13.38 19.17 -14.28
C LYS A 328 13.52 17.77 -13.67
N TYR A 329 12.40 17.11 -13.40
CA TYR A 329 12.35 15.79 -12.80
C TYR A 329 11.58 14.80 -13.67
N ASN A 330 12.04 13.58 -13.72
CA ASN A 330 11.33 12.48 -14.35
C ASN A 330 10.38 11.85 -13.30
N ILE A 331 9.27 12.55 -12.99
CA ILE A 331 8.23 12.08 -12.08
C ILE A 331 7.35 11.10 -12.84
N ILE A 332 7.50 9.82 -12.55
CA ILE A 332 6.85 8.74 -13.28
C ILE A 332 5.52 8.30 -12.67
N ALA A 333 5.30 8.57 -11.40
CA ALA A 333 4.01 8.34 -10.75
C ALA A 333 3.69 9.41 -9.71
N ASN A 334 2.42 9.80 -9.68
CA ASN A 334 1.86 10.71 -8.66
C ASN A 334 0.85 9.97 -7.82
N TYR A 335 0.67 10.37 -6.56
CA TYR A 335 -0.52 9.99 -5.80
C TYR A 335 -1.77 10.39 -6.58
N SER A 336 -2.80 9.54 -6.58
CA SER A 336 -3.97 9.74 -7.46
C SER A 336 -4.76 11.00 -7.14
N TYR A 337 -4.66 11.49 -5.91
CA TYR A 337 -5.31 12.71 -5.43
C TYR A 337 -4.32 13.54 -4.62
N ASN A 338 -4.42 14.86 -4.70
CA ASN A 338 -3.56 15.78 -3.97
C ASN A 338 -3.94 15.91 -2.50
N GLU A 339 -5.22 15.64 -2.20
CA GLU A 339 -5.75 15.85 -0.86
C GLU A 339 -5.23 14.77 0.11
N TYR A 340 -4.98 15.20 1.35
CA TYR A 340 -4.70 14.29 2.44
C TYR A 340 -5.96 13.49 2.82
N PRO A 341 -5.88 12.20 3.10
CA PRO A 341 -4.66 11.40 3.24
C PRO A 341 -4.21 10.66 1.96
N SER A 342 -4.76 10.94 0.79
CA SER A 342 -4.42 10.23 -0.46
C SER A 342 -2.98 10.53 -0.89
N ASN A 343 -2.54 11.82 -0.84
CA ASN A 343 -1.14 12.18 -0.76
C ASN A 343 -0.75 12.24 0.73
N PRO A 344 -0.11 11.19 1.28
CA PRO A 344 0.05 11.04 2.72
C PRO A 344 1.19 11.89 3.30
N ASN A 345 2.09 12.40 2.46
CA ASN A 345 3.31 13.05 2.90
C ASN A 345 3.43 14.52 2.47
N GLY A 346 2.59 15.00 1.55
CA GLY A 346 2.64 16.38 1.05
C GLY A 346 3.80 16.63 0.07
N SER A 347 4.26 15.60 -0.65
CA SER A 347 5.34 15.71 -1.64
C SER A 347 5.06 16.76 -2.69
N ASP A 348 6.09 17.53 -3.08
CA ASP A 348 6.03 18.46 -4.19
C ASP A 348 5.56 17.74 -5.46
N TYR A 349 4.75 18.42 -6.26
CA TYR A 349 4.14 17.88 -7.48
C TYR A 349 3.36 16.58 -7.28
N ASN A 350 2.91 16.31 -6.05
CA ASN A 350 2.21 15.07 -5.70
C ASN A 350 3.04 13.79 -6.00
N THR A 351 4.36 13.91 -5.91
CA THR A 351 5.32 12.88 -6.32
C THR A 351 5.24 11.66 -5.42
N ALA A 352 5.01 10.49 -6.05
CA ALA A 352 5.10 9.18 -5.41
C ALA A 352 6.36 8.41 -5.84
N MET A 353 6.75 8.55 -7.11
CA MET A 353 7.90 7.86 -7.71
C MET A 353 8.62 8.74 -8.71
N MET A 354 9.93 8.66 -8.73
CA MET A 354 10.82 9.31 -9.72
C MET A 354 11.81 8.32 -10.29
N CYS A 355 12.33 8.66 -11.46
CA CYS A 355 13.37 7.86 -12.13
C CYS A 355 14.49 8.77 -12.62
N SER A 356 15.70 8.22 -12.75
CA SER A 356 16.80 8.90 -13.42
C SER A 356 16.45 9.30 -14.86
N THR A 357 17.16 10.25 -15.43
CA THR A 357 16.91 10.77 -16.79
C THR A 357 16.93 9.66 -17.84
N ASP A 358 17.80 8.68 -17.68
CA ASP A 358 17.93 7.52 -18.57
C ASP A 358 16.93 6.38 -18.32
N GLY A 359 16.08 6.50 -17.30
CA GLY A 359 15.02 5.54 -16.99
C GLY A 359 15.48 4.29 -16.22
N ARG A 360 16.77 4.20 -15.82
CA ARG A 360 17.36 2.99 -15.21
C ARG A 360 17.22 2.92 -13.68
N HIS A 361 17.26 4.03 -12.99
CA HIS A 361 17.31 4.08 -11.53
C HIS A 361 16.02 4.68 -10.96
N LEU A 362 15.24 3.85 -10.30
CA LEU A 362 13.91 4.17 -9.77
C LEU A 362 13.96 4.45 -8.28
N VAL A 363 13.25 5.47 -7.81
CA VAL A 363 12.97 5.69 -6.40
C VAL A 363 11.46 5.79 -6.15
N THR A 364 11.00 5.18 -5.08
CA THR A 364 9.60 5.14 -4.69
C THR A 364 9.44 5.22 -3.18
N MET A 365 8.54 6.07 -2.70
CA MET A 365 8.14 6.04 -1.29
C MET A 365 7.09 4.96 -1.01
N PRO A 366 6.08 4.73 -1.88
CA PRO A 366 5.20 3.58 -1.78
C PRO A 366 5.93 2.23 -1.94
N HIS A 367 5.42 1.20 -1.25
CA HIS A 367 5.95 -0.15 -1.23
C HIS A 367 5.32 -1.04 -2.30
N ILE A 368 5.88 -1.05 -3.50
CA ILE A 368 5.39 -1.90 -4.61
C ILE A 368 5.64 -3.39 -4.32
N GLU A 369 6.74 -3.74 -3.64
CA GLU A 369 7.10 -5.10 -3.24
C GLU A 369 6.13 -5.69 -2.21
N ARG A 370 5.43 -4.85 -1.44
CA ARG A 370 4.37 -5.23 -0.49
C ARG A 370 2.97 -5.18 -1.10
N SER A 371 2.88 -4.97 -2.39
CA SER A 371 1.62 -4.88 -3.13
C SER A 371 1.53 -5.90 -4.28
N ILE A 372 2.40 -6.93 -4.27
CA ILE A 372 2.52 -7.93 -5.33
C ILE A 372 1.34 -8.90 -5.34
N PHE A 373 0.86 -9.34 -4.18
CA PHE A 373 -0.20 -10.33 -4.13
C PHE A 373 -1.56 -9.67 -3.98
N LYS A 374 -2.62 -10.29 -4.53
CA LYS A 374 -4.01 -9.86 -4.37
C LYS A 374 -4.37 -9.64 -2.89
N TRP A 375 -3.97 -10.56 -2.02
CA TRP A 375 -4.25 -10.50 -0.59
C TRP A 375 -3.44 -9.44 0.18
N ASN A 376 -2.42 -8.84 -0.45
CA ASN A 376 -1.73 -7.68 0.14
C ASN A 376 -2.55 -6.37 0.06
N TRP A 377 -3.48 -6.28 -0.88
CA TRP A 377 -4.24 -5.06 -1.09
C TRP A 377 -5.34 -4.94 -0.03
N ALA A 378 -5.57 -3.73 0.48
CA ALA A 378 -6.71 -3.46 1.35
C ALA A 378 -8.04 -3.66 0.62
N TYR A 379 -8.05 -3.37 -0.70
CA TYR A 379 -9.16 -3.66 -1.59
C TYR A 379 -8.61 -4.07 -2.96
N TYR A 380 -9.04 -5.20 -3.47
CA TYR A 380 -8.72 -5.68 -4.83
C TYR A 380 -10.03 -5.95 -5.58
N PRO A 381 -10.20 -5.53 -6.84
CA PRO A 381 -11.48 -5.68 -7.55
C PRO A 381 -11.94 -7.14 -7.65
N ASP A 382 -13.17 -7.43 -7.19
CA ASP A 382 -13.70 -8.79 -7.00
C ASP A 382 -13.73 -9.67 -8.24
N LYS A 383 -13.91 -9.07 -9.43
CA LYS A 383 -13.97 -9.81 -10.69
C LYS A 383 -12.62 -10.27 -11.22
N ARG A 384 -11.54 -9.95 -10.53
CA ARG A 384 -10.18 -10.27 -10.95
C ARG A 384 -9.68 -11.54 -10.27
N THR A 385 -9.11 -12.43 -11.07
CA THR A 385 -8.73 -13.80 -10.66
C THR A 385 -7.23 -14.06 -10.66
N GLU A 386 -6.41 -13.07 -11.03
CA GLU A 386 -4.95 -13.20 -11.06
C GLU A 386 -4.38 -13.50 -9.66
N LYS A 387 -3.30 -14.25 -9.63
CA LYS A 387 -2.59 -14.59 -8.38
C LYS A 387 -1.73 -13.46 -7.84
N VAL A 388 -1.22 -12.61 -8.75
CA VAL A 388 -0.37 -11.45 -8.44
C VAL A 388 -0.93 -10.18 -9.07
N SER A 389 -0.59 -9.03 -8.52
CA SER A 389 -0.96 -7.72 -9.03
C SER A 389 -0.04 -7.28 -10.18
N PRO A 390 -0.40 -6.23 -10.95
CA PRO A 390 0.45 -5.71 -12.00
C PRO A 390 1.82 -5.22 -11.55
N TRP A 391 2.04 -4.96 -10.27
CA TRP A 391 3.35 -4.55 -9.75
C TRP A 391 4.48 -5.55 -10.01
N ILE A 392 4.16 -6.83 -10.22
CA ILE A 392 5.17 -7.83 -10.59
C ILE A 392 5.85 -7.51 -11.94
N GLU A 393 5.15 -6.80 -12.85
CA GLU A 393 5.69 -6.44 -14.15
C GLU A 393 6.88 -5.49 -14.02
N ALA A 394 6.93 -4.64 -12.99
CA ALA A 394 8.08 -3.78 -12.75
C ALA A 394 9.40 -4.58 -12.68
N PHE A 395 9.39 -5.69 -11.97
CA PHE A 395 10.55 -6.57 -11.81
C PHE A 395 10.78 -7.47 -13.03
N THR A 396 9.71 -7.89 -13.69
CA THR A 396 9.79 -8.67 -14.94
C THR A 396 10.39 -7.84 -16.07
N ASN A 397 9.99 -6.57 -16.20
CA ASN A 397 10.54 -5.64 -17.18
C ASN A 397 12.03 -5.42 -16.94
N ALA A 398 12.45 -5.23 -15.69
CA ALA A 398 13.86 -5.11 -15.32
C ALA A 398 14.68 -6.31 -15.79
N LYS A 399 14.20 -7.53 -15.48
CA LYS A 399 14.87 -8.76 -15.92
C LYS A 399 14.97 -8.86 -17.45
N ASN A 400 13.86 -8.58 -18.14
CA ASN A 400 13.80 -8.69 -19.60
C ASN A 400 14.77 -7.71 -20.27
N TRP A 401 14.83 -6.47 -19.77
CA TRP A 401 15.78 -5.47 -20.28
C TRP A 401 17.24 -5.90 -20.09
N ILE A 402 17.60 -6.40 -18.90
CA ILE A 402 18.97 -6.88 -18.62
C ILE A 402 19.35 -8.04 -19.56
N LEU A 403 18.42 -8.95 -19.85
CA LEU A 403 18.68 -10.07 -20.74
C LEU A 403 18.81 -9.64 -22.22
N SER A 404 18.02 -8.64 -22.65
CA SER A 404 18.10 -8.12 -24.02
C SER A 404 19.41 -7.39 -24.29
N ASN A 405 19.94 -6.68 -23.29
CA ASN A 405 21.22 -5.96 -23.43
C ASN A 405 22.46 -6.88 -23.41
N LYS A 406 22.35 -8.11 -22.89
CA LYS A 406 23.42 -9.11 -23.02
C LYS A 406 23.64 -9.58 -24.46
N CYS A 407 22.58 -9.62 -25.28
CA CYS A 407 22.70 -10.06 -26.68
C CYS A 407 23.33 -9.04 -27.62
N ILE A 408 23.61 -7.81 -27.16
CA ILE A 408 24.21 -6.74 -27.96
C ILE A 408 25.74 -6.64 -27.69
N SER A 409 26.20 -7.23 -26.57
CA SER A 409 27.61 -7.16 -26.12
C SER A 409 28.40 -8.45 -26.35
N GLU A 410 27.81 -9.47 -26.95
CA GLU A 410 28.46 -10.67 -27.53
C GLU A 410 28.48 -10.59 -29.08
#